data_5956d7639ffbc70f94dd3ac46b9b364d
#
_entry.id   5956d7639ffbc70f94dd3ac46b9b364d
#
_cell.length_a   1.000
_cell.length_b   1.000
_cell.length_c   1.000
_cell.angle_alpha   90.00
_cell.angle_beta   90.00
_cell.angle_gamma   90.00
#
_symmetry.space_group_name_H-M   'P 1'
#
loop_
_entity.id
_entity.type
_entity.pdbx_description
1 polymer ?
#
loop_
_entity_poly.entity_id
_entity_poly.type
_entity_poly.pdbx_seq_one_letter_code
_entity_poly.pdbx_strand_id
1 'polypeptide(L)'
;YIKKELLGTAIGSEHVTVVDDPSIPHSFGYYLYDEECVKARERVLIDRGVLRELLHNRETAPVFGVESNGASRASYYDREPIVRMANTYMKPGDHSFEELLELAGEGLYIRSYQEWNIDDRRWNQRYVGVVAYRIRNGELAEMVRDPVVDLTTKGLYSSVLAVGEDLSFSAGYCGKGDPMQGIPVWFGGPSILLGNVRVGTRRGGGVG
;
A
#
# COMPACT_ATOMS: atom_id res chain seq x y z
N TYR A 1 -7.83 10.27 4.15
CA TYR A 1 -6.76 11.07 4.76
C TYR A 1 -6.04 11.95 3.74
N ILE A 2 -5.61 11.38 2.60
CA ILE A 2 -4.89 12.13 1.56
C ILE A 2 -5.83 13.09 0.85
N LYS A 3 -5.48 14.37 0.85
CA LYS A 3 -6.26 15.46 0.28
C LYS A 3 -5.38 16.36 -0.59
N LYS A 4 -6.00 17.22 -1.42
CA LYS A 4 -5.32 18.17 -2.30
C LYS A 4 -4.29 19.04 -1.56
N GLU A 5 -4.62 19.48 -0.35
CA GLU A 5 -3.79 20.35 0.47
C GLU A 5 -2.48 19.69 0.93
N LEU A 6 -2.39 18.37 0.83
CA LEU A 6 -1.18 17.62 1.17
C LEU A 6 -0.24 17.42 -0.03
N LEU A 7 -0.66 17.76 -1.26
CA LEU A 7 0.24 17.71 -2.42
C LEU A 7 1.48 18.59 -2.17
N GLY A 8 2.66 18.00 -2.43
CA GLY A 8 3.96 18.64 -2.17
C GLY A 8 4.42 18.60 -0.72
N THR A 9 3.65 18.02 0.21
CA THR A 9 4.07 17.88 1.61
C THR A 9 4.63 16.51 1.92
N ALA A 10 5.50 16.41 2.92
CA ALA A 10 6.02 15.15 3.43
C ALA A 10 4.94 14.41 4.24
N ILE A 11 4.60 13.21 3.83
CA ILE A 11 3.63 12.31 4.49
C ILE A 11 4.25 11.00 4.96
N GLY A 12 5.53 10.79 4.69
CA GLY A 12 6.31 9.60 5.07
C GLY A 12 7.80 9.92 5.20
N SER A 13 8.59 8.90 5.52
CA SER A 13 10.05 8.99 5.50
C SER A 13 10.58 9.05 4.06
N GLU A 14 11.83 9.48 3.89
CA GLU A 14 12.51 9.56 2.60
C GLU A 14 12.71 8.19 1.90
N HIS A 15 12.59 7.11 2.63
CA HIS A 15 12.69 5.75 2.10
C HIS A 15 11.42 5.31 1.35
N VAL A 16 10.31 6.05 1.47
CA VAL A 16 9.01 5.66 0.92
C VAL A 16 8.82 6.26 -0.46
N THR A 17 8.80 5.41 -1.48
CA THR A 17 8.33 5.76 -2.83
C THR A 17 7.22 4.79 -3.22
N VAL A 18 6.02 5.33 -3.48
CA VAL A 18 4.84 4.54 -3.86
C VAL A 18 4.37 4.97 -5.23
N VAL A 19 4.15 4.00 -6.07
CA VAL A 19 3.68 4.20 -7.44
C VAL A 19 2.41 3.40 -7.72
N ASP A 20 1.68 3.80 -8.74
CA ASP A 20 0.60 3.01 -9.33
C ASP A 20 0.85 2.91 -10.83
N ASP A 21 1.16 1.70 -11.32
CA ASP A 21 1.60 1.48 -12.70
C ASP A 21 0.71 0.47 -13.43
N PRO A 22 -0.19 0.95 -14.31
CA PRO A 22 -1.00 0.08 -15.15
C PRO A 22 -0.24 -0.56 -16.31
N SER A 23 1.01 -0.14 -16.57
CA SER A 23 1.77 -0.58 -17.74
C SER A 23 2.62 -1.82 -17.50
N ILE A 24 2.62 -2.39 -16.29
CA ILE A 24 3.37 -3.61 -15.96
C ILE A 24 2.81 -4.79 -16.77
N PRO A 25 3.58 -5.38 -17.69
CA PRO A 25 3.09 -6.46 -18.54
C PRO A 25 2.62 -7.67 -17.73
N HIS A 26 1.52 -8.30 -18.16
CA HIS A 26 0.92 -9.47 -17.53
C HIS A 26 0.42 -9.28 -16.09
N SER A 27 0.43 -8.04 -15.57
CA SER A 27 -0.16 -7.78 -14.26
C SER A 27 -1.68 -7.82 -14.30
N PHE A 28 -2.31 -8.08 -13.16
CA PHE A 28 -3.77 -8.19 -13.09
C PHE A 28 -4.46 -6.82 -13.26
N GLY A 29 -3.76 -5.72 -12.97
CA GLY A 29 -4.23 -4.36 -13.20
C GLY A 29 -3.75 -3.73 -14.51
N TYR A 30 -3.28 -4.53 -15.49
CA TYR A 30 -2.73 -4.04 -16.75
C TYR A 30 -3.78 -3.44 -17.67
N TYR A 31 -3.48 -2.28 -18.27
CA TYR A 31 -4.18 -1.69 -19.41
C TYR A 31 -3.30 -0.66 -20.13
N LEU A 32 -3.55 -0.44 -21.44
CA LEU A 32 -2.83 0.53 -22.26
C LEU A 32 -3.51 1.92 -22.26
N TYR A 33 -4.82 1.92 -22.20
CA TYR A 33 -5.66 3.11 -22.12
C TYR A 33 -6.75 2.85 -21.08
N ASP A 34 -7.12 3.87 -20.33
CA ASP A 34 -8.27 3.80 -19.43
C ASP A 34 -9.60 3.88 -20.19
N GLU A 35 -10.72 3.80 -19.49
CA GLU A 35 -12.06 3.82 -20.08
C GLU A 35 -12.44 5.19 -20.69
N GLU A 36 -11.65 6.22 -20.46
CA GLU A 36 -11.80 7.53 -21.10
C GLU A 36 -10.80 7.75 -22.24
N CYS A 37 -10.13 6.69 -22.72
CA CYS A 37 -9.12 6.72 -23.77
C CYS A 37 -7.88 7.57 -23.43
N VAL A 38 -7.57 7.73 -22.14
CA VAL A 38 -6.34 8.35 -21.68
C VAL A 38 -5.24 7.28 -21.58
N LYS A 39 -4.08 7.56 -22.18
CA LYS A 39 -2.96 6.61 -22.19
C LYS A 39 -2.47 6.32 -20.79
N ALA A 40 -2.34 5.04 -20.48
CA ALA A 40 -1.78 4.56 -19.23
C ALA A 40 -0.29 4.92 -19.09
N ARG A 41 0.13 5.26 -17.89
CA ARG A 41 1.52 5.51 -17.50
C ARG A 41 1.75 5.19 -16.03
N GLU A 42 3.00 5.02 -15.63
CA GLU A 42 3.36 5.03 -14.21
C GLU A 42 2.95 6.38 -13.58
N ARG A 43 2.35 6.33 -12.40
CA ARG A 43 1.95 7.48 -11.58
C ARG A 43 2.70 7.42 -10.26
N VAL A 44 3.57 8.39 -10.02
CA VAL A 44 4.34 8.46 -8.78
C VAL A 44 3.50 9.17 -7.72
N LEU A 45 2.85 8.39 -6.86
CA LEU A 45 1.95 8.92 -5.83
C LEU A 45 2.73 9.57 -4.69
N ILE A 46 3.76 8.87 -4.21
CA ILE A 46 4.66 9.33 -3.15
C ILE A 46 6.08 9.16 -3.67
N ASP A 47 6.87 10.21 -3.63
CA ASP A 47 8.28 10.20 -4.01
C ASP A 47 9.12 10.63 -2.82
N ARG A 48 9.92 9.70 -2.30
CA ARG A 48 10.76 9.90 -1.12
C ARG A 48 10.02 10.60 0.03
N GLY A 49 8.88 10.03 0.40
CA GLY A 49 8.02 10.50 1.48
C GLY A 49 7.14 11.70 1.13
N VAL A 50 7.31 12.34 -0.03
CA VAL A 50 6.54 13.52 -0.44
C VAL A 50 5.37 13.12 -1.35
N LEU A 51 4.16 13.53 -1.04
CA LEU A 51 2.99 13.31 -1.89
C LEU A 51 3.12 14.14 -3.18
N ARG A 52 3.20 13.45 -4.33
CA ARG A 52 3.42 14.10 -5.64
C ARG A 52 2.18 14.17 -6.50
N GLU A 53 1.45 13.08 -6.59
CA GLU A 53 0.35 12.93 -7.54
C GLU A 53 -0.79 12.16 -6.91
N LEU A 54 -2.02 12.44 -7.35
CA LEU A 54 -3.21 11.64 -7.05
C LEU A 54 -3.69 10.97 -8.34
N LEU A 55 -4.52 9.94 -8.20
CA LEU A 55 -5.16 9.33 -9.36
C LEU A 55 -6.31 10.21 -9.85
N HIS A 56 -6.37 10.44 -11.15
CA HIS A 56 -7.37 11.31 -11.78
C HIS A 56 -7.99 10.67 -13.02
N ASN A 57 -9.27 10.96 -13.22
CA ASN A 57 -10.01 10.84 -14.46
C ASN A 57 -10.30 12.25 -15.03
N ARG A 58 -11.04 12.34 -16.13
CA ARG A 58 -11.39 13.64 -16.75
C ARG A 58 -12.33 14.50 -15.92
N GLU A 59 -13.11 13.90 -15.02
CA GLU A 59 -13.99 14.62 -14.10
C GLU A 59 -13.20 15.27 -12.97
N THR A 60 -12.29 14.52 -12.34
CA THR A 60 -11.56 14.99 -11.14
C THR A 60 -10.36 15.86 -11.48
N ALA A 61 -9.69 15.65 -12.61
CA ALA A 61 -8.48 16.36 -12.99
C ALA A 61 -8.65 17.90 -13.04
N PRO A 62 -9.71 18.47 -13.66
CA PRO A 62 -9.92 19.91 -13.68
C PRO A 62 -10.08 20.55 -12.30
N VAL A 63 -10.69 19.84 -11.35
CA VAL A 63 -10.84 20.33 -9.96
C VAL A 63 -9.48 20.58 -9.31
N PHE A 64 -8.47 19.83 -9.73
CA PHE A 64 -7.09 19.94 -9.23
C PHE A 64 -6.21 20.82 -10.13
N GLY A 65 -6.71 21.26 -11.30
CA GLY A 65 -5.95 22.03 -12.26
C GLY A 65 -4.85 21.21 -12.96
N VAL A 66 -5.10 19.90 -13.16
CA VAL A 66 -4.20 18.96 -13.81
C VAL A 66 -4.91 18.25 -14.96
N GLU A 67 -4.18 17.48 -15.75
CA GLU A 67 -4.74 16.58 -16.75
C GLU A 67 -5.05 15.20 -16.14
N SER A 68 -6.01 14.48 -16.75
CA SER A 68 -6.25 13.08 -16.40
C SER A 68 -4.98 12.25 -16.60
N ASN A 69 -4.70 11.38 -15.65
CA ASN A 69 -3.52 10.53 -15.68
C ASN A 69 -3.85 9.05 -15.96
N GLY A 70 -5.00 8.81 -16.60
CA GLY A 70 -5.37 7.49 -17.07
C GLY A 70 -5.78 6.55 -15.94
N ALA A 71 -6.54 7.04 -14.97
CA ALA A 71 -6.99 6.24 -13.83
C ALA A 71 -8.51 5.98 -13.83
N SER A 72 -9.19 6.21 -14.95
CA SER A 72 -10.62 5.98 -15.10
C SER A 72 -10.88 4.53 -15.46
N ARG A 73 -11.57 3.77 -14.59
CA ARG A 73 -11.83 2.34 -14.82
C ARG A 73 -13.24 1.97 -14.41
N ALA A 74 -13.86 1.08 -15.18
CA ALA A 74 -15.16 0.48 -14.90
C ALA A 74 -15.05 -1.05 -14.77
N SER A 75 -15.92 -1.66 -13.98
CA SER A 75 -15.96 -3.13 -13.84
C SER A 75 -16.60 -3.83 -15.06
N TYR A 76 -17.49 -3.14 -15.76
CA TYR A 76 -18.20 -3.62 -16.96
C TYR A 76 -18.50 -2.46 -17.90
N TYR A 77 -18.85 -2.79 -19.14
CA TYR A 77 -19.16 -1.82 -20.21
C TYR A 77 -20.39 -0.94 -19.92
N ASP A 78 -21.28 -1.38 -19.03
CA ASP A 78 -22.51 -0.69 -18.62
C ASP A 78 -22.36 0.10 -17.31
N ARG A 79 -21.13 0.23 -16.81
CA ARG A 79 -20.82 0.95 -15.58
C ARG A 79 -20.11 2.25 -15.87
N GLU A 80 -20.42 3.25 -15.07
CA GLU A 80 -19.71 4.53 -15.11
C GLU A 80 -18.25 4.34 -14.70
N PRO A 81 -17.29 4.78 -15.53
CA PRO A 81 -15.88 4.73 -15.15
C PRO A 81 -15.60 5.75 -14.03
N ILE A 82 -14.92 5.30 -13.01
CA ILE A 82 -14.53 6.12 -11.86
C ILE A 82 -13.04 5.99 -11.57
N VAL A 83 -12.48 6.92 -10.79
CA VAL A 83 -11.05 6.88 -10.44
C VAL A 83 -10.71 5.62 -9.65
N ARG A 84 -9.78 4.80 -10.17
CA ARG A 84 -9.35 3.52 -9.60
C ARG A 84 -7.84 3.32 -9.71
N MET A 85 -7.29 2.60 -8.73
CA MET A 85 -5.94 2.08 -8.79
C MET A 85 -5.77 1.00 -9.89
N ALA A 86 -4.54 0.70 -10.23
CA ALA A 86 -4.15 -0.39 -11.13
C ALA A 86 -3.21 -1.37 -10.40
N ASN A 87 -1.90 -1.15 -10.46
CA ASN A 87 -0.90 -1.92 -9.74
C ASN A 87 -0.16 -0.97 -8.81
N THR A 88 -0.63 -0.89 -7.57
CA THR A 88 -0.07 0.03 -6.57
C THR A 88 0.94 -0.71 -5.70
N TYR A 89 2.17 -0.19 -5.64
CA TYR A 89 3.22 -0.81 -4.86
C TYR A 89 4.25 0.21 -4.34
N MET A 90 4.95 -0.18 -3.28
CA MET A 90 6.15 0.51 -2.83
C MET A 90 7.33 0.05 -3.69
N LYS A 91 8.10 1.00 -4.23
CA LYS A 91 9.32 0.66 -4.98
C LYS A 91 10.34 -0.03 -4.06
N PRO A 92 11.10 -1.01 -4.58
CA PRO A 92 12.15 -1.65 -3.80
C PRO A 92 13.26 -0.67 -3.43
N GLY A 93 13.89 -0.94 -2.30
CA GLY A 93 15.13 -0.32 -1.86
C GLY A 93 16.34 -1.16 -2.24
N ASP A 94 17.38 -1.08 -1.43
CA ASP A 94 18.71 -1.66 -1.70
C ASP A 94 19.16 -2.64 -0.61
N HIS A 95 18.34 -2.92 0.40
CA HIS A 95 18.68 -3.86 1.46
C HIS A 95 18.22 -5.28 1.11
N SER A 96 19.07 -6.27 1.37
CA SER A 96 18.64 -7.66 1.42
C SER A 96 17.72 -7.91 2.62
N PHE A 97 16.98 -9.01 2.60
CA PHE A 97 16.14 -9.39 3.73
C PHE A 97 16.95 -9.62 5.01
N GLU A 98 18.13 -10.22 4.87
CA GLU A 98 19.05 -10.49 5.96
C GLU A 98 19.58 -9.17 6.59
N GLU A 99 19.94 -8.19 5.77
CA GLU A 99 20.34 -6.87 6.25
C GLU A 99 19.23 -6.16 7.02
N LEU A 100 17.96 -6.31 6.56
CA LEU A 100 16.82 -5.77 7.32
C LEU A 100 16.65 -6.44 8.68
N LEU A 101 16.90 -7.75 8.79
CA LEU A 101 16.88 -8.46 10.08
C LEU A 101 17.99 -7.97 10.99
N GLU A 102 19.21 -7.82 10.48
CA GLU A 102 20.36 -7.29 11.22
C GLU A 102 20.09 -5.86 11.74
N LEU A 103 19.56 -4.99 10.89
CA LEU A 103 19.17 -3.63 11.26
C LEU A 103 18.04 -3.59 12.31
N ALA A 104 17.12 -4.55 12.27
CA ALA A 104 16.06 -4.67 13.25
C ALA A 104 16.61 -5.08 14.62
N GLY A 105 17.63 -5.95 14.67
CA GLY A 105 18.25 -6.48 15.89
C GLY A 105 17.26 -7.27 16.74
N GLU A 106 16.31 -6.58 17.36
CA GLU A 106 15.21 -7.15 18.17
C GLU A 106 13.86 -6.65 17.65
N GLY A 107 12.90 -7.56 17.42
CA GLY A 107 11.59 -7.15 16.91
C GLY A 107 10.69 -8.31 16.51
N LEU A 108 9.80 -8.03 15.56
CA LEU A 108 8.92 -9.01 14.95
C LEU A 108 8.96 -8.89 13.43
N TYR A 109 9.11 -10.02 12.75
CA TYR A 109 8.87 -10.16 11.34
C TYR A 109 7.45 -10.67 11.12
N ILE A 110 6.63 -9.92 10.40
CA ILE A 110 5.26 -10.30 10.03
C ILE A 110 5.24 -10.51 8.52
N ARG A 111 5.18 -11.78 8.08
CA ARG A 111 5.21 -12.16 6.68
C ARG A 111 3.84 -12.01 6.01
N SER A 112 2.77 -12.30 6.73
CA SER A 112 1.42 -12.25 6.17
C SER A 112 0.40 -11.94 7.27
N TYR A 113 -0.77 -11.45 6.84
CA TYR A 113 -1.87 -11.13 7.72
C TYR A 113 -3.12 -11.95 7.36
N GLN A 114 -3.97 -12.19 8.34
CA GLN A 114 -5.26 -12.86 8.21
C GLN A 114 -6.45 -11.91 8.33
N GLU A 115 -6.23 -10.77 8.96
CA GLU A 115 -7.28 -9.79 9.22
C GLU A 115 -6.71 -8.40 8.96
N TRP A 116 -7.49 -7.61 8.25
CA TRP A 116 -7.18 -6.23 7.92
C TRP A 116 -8.42 -5.38 8.08
N ASN A 117 -8.32 -4.32 8.86
CA ASN A 117 -9.38 -3.34 9.10
C ASN A 117 -8.84 -1.93 8.88
N ILE A 118 -9.63 -1.12 8.20
CA ILE A 118 -9.32 0.28 7.94
C ILE A 118 -10.60 1.10 8.12
N ASP A 119 -10.51 2.26 8.78
CA ASP A 119 -11.65 3.14 8.94
C ASP A 119 -12.07 3.85 7.62
N ASP A 120 -13.27 4.41 7.57
CA ASP A 120 -13.84 5.08 6.39
C ASP A 120 -12.99 6.30 5.95
N ARG A 121 -12.27 6.92 6.88
CA ARG A 121 -11.38 8.04 6.60
C ARG A 121 -10.02 7.60 6.07
N ARG A 122 -9.76 6.29 6.02
CA ARG A 122 -8.47 5.71 5.64
C ARG A 122 -7.31 6.24 6.50
N TRP A 123 -7.60 6.50 7.77
CA TRP A 123 -6.64 7.01 8.73
C TRP A 123 -6.09 5.92 9.64
N ASN A 124 -6.97 5.19 10.34
CA ASN A 124 -6.57 4.12 11.24
C ASN A 124 -6.61 2.77 10.52
N GLN A 125 -5.60 1.97 10.75
CA GLN A 125 -5.44 0.63 10.17
C GLN A 125 -5.03 -0.34 11.27
N ARG A 126 -5.64 -1.53 11.24
CA ARG A 126 -5.30 -2.66 12.10
C ARG A 126 -5.02 -3.88 11.26
N TYR A 127 -3.90 -4.54 11.53
CA TYR A 127 -3.53 -5.79 10.91
C TYR A 127 -3.31 -6.87 11.99
N VAL A 128 -3.80 -8.07 11.73
CA VAL A 128 -3.52 -9.26 12.56
C VAL A 128 -2.66 -10.19 11.74
N GLY A 129 -1.43 -10.42 12.17
CA GLY A 129 -0.49 -11.32 11.52
C GLY A 129 -0.91 -12.78 11.65
N VAL A 130 -0.64 -13.60 10.65
CA VAL A 130 -0.86 -15.05 10.67
C VAL A 130 0.46 -15.80 10.65
N VAL A 131 1.41 -15.37 9.85
CA VAL A 131 2.77 -15.91 9.85
C VAL A 131 3.72 -14.82 10.35
N ALA A 132 4.21 -15.00 11.55
CA ALA A 132 5.10 -14.05 12.19
C ALA A 132 6.17 -14.75 13.02
N TYR A 133 7.34 -14.12 13.11
CA TYR A 133 8.49 -14.62 13.86
C TYR A 133 9.06 -13.52 14.73
N ARG A 134 9.60 -13.90 15.86
CA ARG A 134 10.44 -13.02 16.65
C ARG A 134 11.80 -12.86 15.97
N ILE A 135 12.33 -11.65 16.01
CA ILE A 135 13.71 -11.36 15.63
C ILE A 135 14.51 -11.24 16.92
N ARG A 136 15.64 -11.95 16.99
CA ARG A 136 16.61 -11.86 18.08
C ARG A 136 18.03 -11.80 17.50
N ASN A 137 18.78 -10.81 17.94
CA ASN A 137 20.16 -10.60 17.46
C ASN A 137 20.28 -10.60 15.94
N GLY A 138 19.29 -10.03 15.22
CA GLY A 138 19.26 -9.96 13.77
C GLY A 138 18.88 -11.26 13.06
N GLU A 139 18.36 -12.26 13.75
CA GLU A 139 17.96 -13.54 13.15
C GLU A 139 16.50 -13.88 13.50
N LEU A 140 15.86 -14.67 12.61
CA LEU A 140 14.51 -15.20 12.88
C LEU A 140 14.59 -16.28 13.97
N ALA A 141 13.78 -16.11 15.01
CA ALA A 141 13.66 -17.02 16.13
C ALA A 141 12.29 -17.74 16.13
N GLU A 142 11.66 -17.86 17.28
CA GLU A 142 10.37 -18.56 17.43
C GLU A 142 9.21 -17.89 16.73
N MET A 143 8.23 -18.69 16.30
CA MET A 143 6.97 -18.17 15.75
C MET A 143 6.16 -17.44 16.83
N VAL A 144 5.52 -16.34 16.42
CA VAL A 144 4.63 -15.54 17.27
C VAL A 144 3.20 -15.68 16.75
N ARG A 145 2.28 -15.92 17.68
CA ARG A 145 0.86 -16.09 17.35
C ARG A 145 0.11 -14.77 17.38
N ASP A 146 -0.66 -14.53 16.30
CA ASP A 146 -1.62 -13.44 16.17
C ASP A 146 -1.11 -12.06 16.65
N PRO A 147 0.08 -11.60 16.21
CA PRO A 147 0.51 -10.24 16.53
C PRO A 147 -0.43 -9.23 15.88
N VAL A 148 -0.77 -8.19 16.65
CA VAL A 148 -1.67 -7.10 16.18
C VAL A 148 -0.84 -5.84 16.02
N VAL A 149 -0.95 -5.23 14.85
CA VAL A 149 -0.32 -3.94 14.55
C VAL A 149 -1.41 -2.90 14.31
N ASP A 150 -1.44 -1.86 15.16
CA ASP A 150 -2.31 -0.71 15.02
C ASP A 150 -1.49 0.49 14.54
N LEU A 151 -1.86 1.03 13.38
CA LEU A 151 -1.14 2.09 12.70
C LEU A 151 -2.09 3.19 12.20
N THR A 152 -1.58 4.39 12.05
CA THR A 152 -2.22 5.38 11.18
C THR A 152 -1.54 5.38 9.82
N THR A 153 -2.21 5.82 8.77
CA THR A 153 -1.62 5.91 7.42
C THR A 153 -0.32 6.73 7.42
N LYS A 154 -0.33 7.89 8.09
CA LYS A 154 0.89 8.69 8.24
C LYS A 154 1.93 7.99 9.12
N GLY A 155 1.49 7.36 10.20
CA GLY A 155 2.38 6.62 11.09
C GLY A 155 3.12 5.50 10.38
N LEU A 156 2.43 4.72 9.54
CA LEU A 156 3.04 3.67 8.72
C LEU A 156 4.18 4.23 7.85
N TYR A 157 3.85 5.20 7.00
CA TYR A 157 4.85 5.75 6.08
C TYR A 157 6.00 6.49 6.79
N SER A 158 5.72 7.16 7.90
CA SER A 158 6.76 7.86 8.67
C SER A 158 7.65 6.93 9.50
N SER A 159 7.19 5.70 9.76
CA SER A 159 7.96 4.71 10.53
C SER A 159 8.92 3.89 9.69
N VAL A 160 8.90 4.02 8.36
CA VAL A 160 9.81 3.26 7.48
C VAL A 160 11.24 3.77 7.65
N LEU A 161 12.13 2.88 8.09
CA LEU A 161 13.55 3.14 8.31
C LEU A 161 14.44 2.58 7.21
N ALA A 162 14.03 1.47 6.59
CA ALA A 162 14.72 0.83 5.49
C ALA A 162 13.75 0.03 4.64
N VAL A 163 14.11 -0.21 3.39
CA VAL A 163 13.29 -0.89 2.39
C VAL A 163 14.13 -1.95 1.69
N GLY A 164 13.59 -3.14 1.56
CA GLY A 164 14.22 -4.29 0.92
C GLY A 164 14.19 -4.25 -0.60
N GLU A 165 14.97 -5.11 -1.23
CA GLU A 165 15.00 -5.32 -2.68
C GLU A 165 13.98 -6.37 -3.17
N ASP A 166 13.37 -7.12 -2.27
CA ASP A 166 12.54 -8.30 -2.46
C ASP A 166 11.10 -7.99 -2.91
N LEU A 167 10.94 -7.11 -3.90
CA LEU A 167 9.62 -6.71 -4.42
C LEU A 167 8.78 -7.92 -4.84
N SER A 168 7.59 -8.02 -4.29
CA SER A 168 6.60 -9.03 -4.63
C SER A 168 5.21 -8.44 -4.82
N PHE A 169 4.36 -9.13 -5.59
CA PHE A 169 3.00 -8.70 -5.88
C PHE A 169 1.98 -9.76 -5.50
N SER A 170 0.79 -9.29 -5.12
CA SER A 170 -0.41 -10.12 -4.94
C SER A 170 -1.52 -9.59 -5.84
N ALA A 171 -2.30 -10.50 -6.43
CA ALA A 171 -3.48 -10.14 -7.21
C ALA A 171 -4.70 -10.02 -6.30
N GLY A 172 -5.60 -9.10 -6.64
CA GLY A 172 -6.85 -8.91 -5.90
C GLY A 172 -7.86 -8.05 -6.66
N TYR A 173 -8.97 -7.79 -6.00
CA TYR A 173 -10.01 -6.90 -6.51
C TYR A 173 -10.16 -5.70 -5.59
N CYS A 174 -10.09 -4.50 -6.17
CA CYS A 174 -10.38 -3.26 -5.46
C CYS A 174 -11.85 -2.91 -5.62
N GLY A 175 -12.58 -2.76 -4.52
CA GLY A 175 -13.98 -2.35 -4.50
C GLY A 175 -14.15 -0.85 -4.28
N LYS A 176 -14.99 -0.19 -5.09
CA LYS A 176 -15.36 1.23 -4.93
C LYS A 176 -16.69 1.51 -5.65
N GLY A 177 -17.37 2.57 -5.24
CA GLY A 177 -18.61 3.05 -5.87
C GLY A 177 -19.88 2.50 -5.20
N ASP A 178 -21.01 3.09 -5.58
CA ASP A 178 -22.36 2.64 -5.21
C ASP A 178 -23.24 2.72 -6.48
N PRO A 179 -23.64 1.59 -7.07
CA PRO A 179 -23.32 0.22 -6.68
C PRO A 179 -21.84 -0.10 -6.77
N MET A 180 -21.37 -1.00 -5.90
CA MET A 180 -19.95 -1.36 -5.82
C MET A 180 -19.42 -1.96 -7.13
N GLN A 181 -18.26 -1.48 -7.55
CA GLN A 181 -17.51 -1.99 -8.68
C GLN A 181 -16.20 -2.63 -8.20
N GLY A 182 -16.04 -3.94 -8.42
CA GLY A 182 -14.79 -4.66 -8.20
C GLY A 182 -13.94 -4.67 -9.46
N ILE A 183 -12.73 -4.18 -9.41
CA ILE A 183 -11.79 -4.23 -10.55
C ILE A 183 -10.53 -5.00 -10.21
N PRO A 184 -9.94 -5.70 -11.20
CA PRO A 184 -8.69 -6.42 -10.99
C PRO A 184 -7.53 -5.44 -10.75
N VAL A 185 -6.70 -5.75 -9.76
CA VAL A 185 -5.54 -4.95 -9.38
C VAL A 185 -4.39 -5.84 -8.93
N TRP A 186 -3.16 -5.35 -9.03
CA TRP A 186 -2.06 -5.82 -8.22
C TRP A 186 -1.77 -4.83 -7.10
N PHE A 187 -1.32 -5.34 -5.98
CA PHE A 187 -0.74 -4.58 -4.89
C PHE A 187 0.53 -5.28 -4.44
N GLY A 188 1.54 -4.52 -4.05
CA GLY A 188 2.83 -5.09 -3.74
C GLY A 188 3.73 -4.17 -2.96
N GLY A 189 4.88 -4.72 -2.63
CA GLY A 189 5.98 -4.04 -1.98
C GLY A 189 7.07 -5.03 -1.60
N PRO A 190 8.24 -4.52 -1.26
CA PRO A 190 9.31 -5.28 -0.64
C PRO A 190 9.07 -5.43 0.86
N SER A 191 9.94 -6.18 1.54
CA SER A 191 10.06 -6.14 2.98
C SER A 191 10.47 -4.74 3.45
N ILE A 192 9.88 -4.26 4.55
CA ILE A 192 10.19 -2.94 5.11
C ILE A 192 10.50 -3.05 6.59
N LEU A 193 11.50 -2.30 7.05
CA LEU A 193 11.79 -2.11 8.46
C LEU A 193 10.99 -0.91 8.99
N LEU A 194 10.15 -1.16 9.98
CA LEU A 194 9.40 -0.13 10.69
C LEU A 194 9.98 0.12 12.07
N GLY A 195 10.25 1.39 12.38
CA GLY A 195 10.67 1.80 13.72
C GLY A 195 9.52 2.27 14.59
N ASN A 196 9.62 2.01 15.89
CA ASN A 196 8.68 2.54 16.91
C ASN A 196 7.20 2.20 16.70
N VAL A 197 6.91 1.01 16.16
CA VAL A 197 5.55 0.54 15.95
C VAL A 197 5.08 -0.24 17.16
N ARG A 198 3.89 0.09 17.68
CA ARG A 198 3.26 -0.66 18.76
C ARG A 198 2.71 -1.98 18.22
N VAL A 199 3.19 -3.07 18.79
CA VAL A 199 2.66 -4.42 18.50
C VAL A 199 1.96 -4.94 19.75
N GLY A 200 0.73 -5.40 19.58
CA GLY A 200 -0.05 -6.08 20.61
C GLY A 200 -0.28 -7.54 20.29
N THR A 201 -1.13 -8.17 21.09
CA THR A 201 -1.64 -9.53 20.82
C THR A 201 -3.16 -9.48 20.69
N ARG A 202 -3.74 -10.34 19.86
CA ARG A 202 -5.18 -10.55 19.88
C ARG A 202 -5.54 -11.13 21.26
N ARG A 203 -6.25 -10.37 22.10
CA ARG A 203 -6.81 -10.93 23.34
C ARG A 203 -7.74 -12.05 22.94
N GLY A 204 -7.43 -13.26 23.35
CA GLY A 204 -8.35 -14.38 23.24
C GLY A 204 -9.66 -13.97 23.89
N GLY A 205 -10.74 -13.91 23.13
CA GLY A 205 -12.07 -13.84 23.69
C GLY A 205 -12.23 -15.08 24.57
N GLY A 206 -12.13 -14.90 25.87
CA GLY A 206 -12.53 -15.93 26.80
C GLY A 206 -14.01 -16.17 26.53
N VAL A 207 -14.34 -17.34 25.98
CA VAL A 207 -15.67 -17.89 26.05
C VAL A 207 -15.82 -18.26 27.54
N GLY A 208 -16.49 -17.37 28.30
CA GLY A 208 -17.07 -17.71 29.59
C GLY A 208 -18.37 -18.44 29.38
#